data_6e9c5bbf917628fce380f2d65da751f9
#
_entry.id   6e9c5bbf917628fce380f2d65da751f9
#
_cell.length_a   1.000
_cell.length_b   1.000
_cell.length_c   1.000
_cell.angle_alpha   90.00
_cell.angle_beta   90.00
_cell.angle_gamma   90.00
#
_symmetry.space_group_name_H-M   'P 1'
#
loop_
_entity.id
_entity.type
_entity.pdbx_description
1 polymer ?
#
loop_
_entity_poly.entity_id
_entity_poly.type
_entity_poly.pdbx_seq_one_letter_code
_entity_poly.pdbx_strand_id
1 'polypeptide(L)'
;MGRTFSAVPYTYLKRGVYYFVRRIPGDLQTFYRTDRVILSLRTKSLYRASRASERLSSRLDDYWLDLRLKRTDVPGSHLLKDHSSQKLKTTVTLGSTLSHACDVYKRIKGKGRGKLFFTHTDRAVGYAIQCLGNEDLGGYTTIDAGEFRDWLFAKGLKRSSVSRNLTIVKAVVNLCIQEEGLGINNPFAKVYIPSDENHTKRHSLTIDQIKLLQQRCRQQDDSLRWLAALISDTGMRLAEAVGLSKDDLNITDEVPHVVIRKYPWRPLKTSRSEPTIPLVGAALWASQRLSDTVSGQFLFPQYVDGISTNANSASAALNKWMKTFLPKECVVHGMRWKMRGSQ
;
A
#
# COMPACT_ATOMS: atom_id res chain seq x y z
N MET A 1 22.50 35.75 -21.20
CA MET A 1 22.72 34.65 -20.25
C MET A 1 23.10 33.40 -21.00
N GLY A 2 24.37 32.97 -20.85
CA GLY A 2 24.97 31.87 -21.62
C GLY A 2 24.35 30.52 -21.30
N ARG A 3 24.18 29.67 -22.32
CA ARG A 3 23.87 28.25 -22.19
C ARG A 3 25.16 27.52 -21.86
N THR A 4 25.28 26.94 -20.67
CA THR A 4 26.41 26.08 -20.33
C THR A 4 26.08 24.67 -20.83
N PHE A 5 26.83 24.18 -21.81
CA PHE A 5 26.69 22.82 -22.30
C PHE A 5 27.09 21.85 -21.18
N SER A 6 26.27 20.84 -20.97
CA SER A 6 26.47 19.82 -19.97
C SER A 6 27.36 18.69 -20.53
N ALA A 7 28.07 17.96 -19.64
CA ALA A 7 28.77 16.73 -19.98
C ALA A 7 27.83 15.60 -20.51
N VAL A 8 26.52 15.79 -20.41
CA VAL A 8 25.50 14.83 -20.89
C VAL A 8 25.10 15.20 -22.31
N PRO A 9 25.16 14.26 -23.27
CA PRO A 9 24.77 14.49 -24.66
C PRO A 9 23.35 15.03 -24.78
N TYR A 10 23.14 15.95 -25.71
CA TYR A 10 21.84 16.57 -25.99
C TYR A 10 21.18 17.31 -24.81
N THR A 11 21.98 17.76 -23.83
CA THR A 11 21.44 18.54 -22.72
C THR A 11 22.15 19.85 -22.47
N TYR A 12 21.42 20.82 -21.89
CA TYR A 12 22.01 22.04 -21.35
C TYR A 12 21.32 22.41 -20.04
N LEU A 13 22.04 23.17 -19.20
CA LEU A 13 21.54 23.65 -17.93
C LEU A 13 20.98 25.07 -18.10
N LYS A 14 19.74 25.29 -17.59
CA LYS A 14 19.12 26.61 -17.53
C LYS A 14 18.46 26.79 -16.16
N ARG A 15 18.93 27.79 -15.41
CA ARG A 15 18.45 28.08 -14.03
C ARG A 15 18.48 26.84 -13.11
N GLY A 16 19.55 26.02 -13.20
CA GLY A 16 19.71 24.83 -12.38
C GLY A 16 18.84 23.61 -12.78
N VAL A 17 18.11 23.69 -13.90
CA VAL A 17 17.30 22.60 -14.44
C VAL A 17 17.85 22.15 -15.77
N TYR A 18 17.96 20.84 -16.00
CA TYR A 18 18.40 20.27 -17.27
C TYR A 18 17.29 20.33 -18.32
N TYR A 19 17.68 20.70 -19.55
CA TYR A 19 16.84 20.69 -20.74
C TYR A 19 17.46 19.79 -21.79
N PHE A 20 16.64 19.00 -22.43
CA PHE A 20 16.98 18.23 -23.62
C PHE A 20 16.89 19.12 -24.86
N VAL A 21 17.85 19.02 -25.76
CA VAL A 21 17.88 19.73 -27.04
C VAL A 21 18.43 18.82 -28.11
N ARG A 22 17.70 18.60 -29.18
CA ARG A 22 18.18 17.81 -30.32
C ARG A 22 17.75 18.46 -31.63
N ARG A 23 18.66 18.57 -32.59
CA ARG A 23 18.35 19.10 -33.91
C ARG A 23 17.53 18.08 -34.70
N ILE A 24 16.51 18.56 -35.41
CA ILE A 24 15.68 17.74 -36.26
C ILE A 24 16.45 17.48 -37.57
N PRO A 25 16.54 16.22 -38.06
CA PRO A 25 17.16 15.91 -39.33
C PRO A 25 16.56 16.72 -40.48
N GLY A 26 17.38 17.17 -41.43
CA GLY A 26 16.97 18.05 -42.51
C GLY A 26 15.86 17.50 -43.39
N ASP A 27 15.86 16.19 -43.61
CA ASP A 27 14.85 15.44 -44.38
C ASP A 27 13.50 15.37 -43.70
N LEU A 28 13.42 15.64 -42.36
CA LEU A 28 12.22 15.60 -41.57
C LEU A 28 11.75 16.99 -41.10
N GLN A 29 12.46 18.06 -41.42
CA GLN A 29 12.10 19.43 -40.99
C GLN A 29 10.71 19.85 -41.47
N THR A 30 10.25 19.33 -42.61
CA THR A 30 8.91 19.61 -43.14
C THR A 30 7.76 19.17 -42.23
N PHE A 31 8.01 18.25 -41.29
CA PHE A 31 7.04 17.79 -40.32
C PHE A 31 7.02 18.63 -39.04
N TYR A 32 7.97 19.55 -38.87
CA TYR A 32 8.13 20.32 -37.65
C TYR A 32 8.06 21.82 -37.92
N ARG A 33 7.56 22.56 -36.93
CA ARG A 33 7.52 24.04 -36.96
C ARG A 33 8.83 24.69 -36.50
N THR A 34 9.76 23.89 -35.97
CA THR A 34 11.02 24.35 -35.39
C THR A 34 12.17 23.46 -35.87
N ASP A 35 13.40 23.97 -35.83
CA ASP A 35 14.60 23.24 -36.23
C ASP A 35 15.14 22.29 -35.14
N ARG A 36 14.61 22.40 -33.93
CA ARG A 36 15.05 21.64 -32.76
C ARG A 36 13.90 21.23 -31.85
N VAL A 37 14.03 20.02 -31.28
CA VAL A 37 13.19 19.56 -30.17
C VAL A 37 13.84 20.05 -28.87
N ILE A 38 13.12 20.84 -28.07
CA ILE A 38 13.58 21.34 -26.78
C ILE A 38 12.54 20.98 -25.73
N LEU A 39 12.96 20.22 -24.70
CA LEU A 39 12.09 19.77 -23.60
C LEU A 39 12.77 19.98 -22.25
N SER A 40 12.01 20.44 -21.25
CA SER A 40 12.52 20.48 -19.88
C SER A 40 12.50 19.08 -19.28
N LEU A 41 13.66 18.63 -18.77
CA LEU A 41 13.77 17.34 -18.07
C LEU A 41 13.29 17.40 -16.62
N ARG A 42 12.90 18.58 -16.14
CA ARG A 42 12.38 18.84 -14.79
C ARG A 42 13.25 18.26 -13.67
N THR A 43 14.55 18.12 -13.89
CA THR A 43 15.51 17.59 -12.93
C THR A 43 16.74 18.48 -12.81
N LYS A 44 17.33 18.50 -11.60
CA LYS A 44 18.62 19.12 -11.28
C LYS A 44 19.74 18.07 -11.17
N SER A 45 19.40 16.77 -11.20
CA SER A 45 20.35 15.68 -11.10
C SER A 45 20.93 15.36 -12.45
N LEU A 46 22.28 15.35 -12.55
CA LEU A 46 23.02 14.98 -13.74
C LEU A 46 22.68 13.56 -14.20
N TYR A 47 22.65 12.62 -13.28
CA TYR A 47 22.34 11.22 -13.54
C TYR A 47 20.93 11.04 -14.15
N ARG A 48 19.92 11.69 -13.57
CA ARG A 48 18.55 11.64 -14.12
C ARG A 48 18.46 12.31 -15.48
N ALA A 49 19.19 13.40 -15.68
CA ALA A 49 19.24 14.09 -16.95
C ALA A 49 19.86 13.23 -18.05
N SER A 50 20.96 12.50 -17.76
CA SER A 50 21.59 11.56 -18.69
C SER A 50 20.62 10.48 -19.15
N ARG A 51 19.98 9.80 -18.21
CA ARG A 51 19.00 8.74 -18.52
C ARG A 51 17.80 9.22 -19.32
N ALA A 52 17.25 10.38 -18.92
CA ALA A 52 16.14 10.97 -19.65
C ALA A 52 16.53 11.39 -21.07
N SER A 53 17.75 11.93 -21.24
CA SER A 53 18.29 12.31 -22.56
C SER A 53 18.47 11.11 -23.47
N GLU A 54 19.05 10.03 -22.99
CA GLU A 54 19.23 8.78 -23.76
C GLU A 54 17.89 8.21 -24.23
N ARG A 55 16.90 8.12 -23.33
CA ARG A 55 15.56 7.62 -23.66
C ARG A 55 14.84 8.49 -24.68
N LEU A 56 14.91 9.82 -24.50
CA LEU A 56 14.31 10.75 -25.44
C LEU A 56 14.99 10.68 -26.81
N SER A 57 16.31 10.49 -26.84
CA SER A 57 17.05 10.31 -28.08
C SER A 57 16.62 9.06 -28.83
N SER A 58 16.59 7.91 -28.15
CA SER A 58 16.13 6.64 -28.74
C SER A 58 14.71 6.76 -29.30
N ARG A 59 13.77 7.29 -28.50
CA ARG A 59 12.38 7.49 -28.95
C ARG A 59 12.26 8.42 -30.18
N LEU A 60 13.09 9.46 -30.23
CA LEU A 60 13.12 10.35 -31.40
C LEU A 60 13.69 9.64 -32.64
N ASP A 61 14.73 8.80 -32.46
CA ASP A 61 15.30 8.03 -33.54
C ASP A 61 14.28 7.03 -34.11
N ASP A 62 13.58 6.29 -33.25
CA ASP A 62 12.55 5.36 -33.65
C ASP A 62 11.40 6.09 -34.39
N TYR A 63 10.94 7.22 -33.85
CA TYR A 63 9.89 8.03 -34.47
C TYR A 63 10.32 8.61 -35.82
N TRP A 64 11.55 9.08 -35.93
CA TRP A 64 12.09 9.60 -37.18
C TRP A 64 12.32 8.50 -38.22
N LEU A 65 12.69 7.30 -37.78
CA LEU A 65 12.74 6.13 -38.63
C LEU A 65 11.35 5.78 -39.16
N ASP A 66 10.34 5.73 -38.31
CA ASP A 66 8.94 5.48 -38.69
C ASP A 66 8.43 6.52 -39.69
N LEU A 67 8.76 7.80 -39.51
CA LEU A 67 8.39 8.86 -40.46
C LEU A 67 9.04 8.67 -41.82
N ARG A 68 10.29 8.17 -41.87
CA ARG A 68 10.99 7.84 -43.13
C ARG A 68 10.39 6.61 -43.81
N LEU A 69 10.12 5.55 -43.04
CA LEU A 69 9.52 4.31 -43.55
C LEU A 69 8.12 4.50 -44.11
N LYS A 70 7.31 5.40 -43.52
CA LYS A 70 5.99 5.78 -44.08
C LYS A 70 6.07 6.44 -45.47
N ARG A 71 7.23 6.94 -45.87
CA ARG A 71 7.48 7.56 -47.18
C ARG A 71 8.11 6.60 -48.21
N THR A 72 8.52 5.42 -47.74
CA THR A 72 9.22 4.44 -48.63
C THR A 72 8.22 3.35 -48.96
N ASP A 73 7.97 3.13 -50.24
CA ASP A 73 7.24 1.95 -50.72
C ASP A 73 8.00 0.70 -50.26
N VAL A 74 7.31 -0.13 -49.47
CA VAL A 74 7.92 -1.34 -48.93
C VAL A 74 8.13 -2.32 -50.07
N PRO A 75 9.36 -2.70 -50.43
CA PRO A 75 9.60 -3.70 -51.45
C PRO A 75 8.90 -5.02 -51.07
N GLY A 76 8.06 -5.56 -51.97
CA GLY A 76 7.35 -6.79 -51.71
C GLY A 76 5.95 -6.64 -51.10
N SER A 77 5.40 -5.45 -51.01
CA SER A 77 4.03 -5.23 -50.51
C SER A 77 2.95 -6.04 -51.25
N HIS A 78 3.18 -6.32 -52.55
CA HIS A 78 2.35 -7.16 -53.40
C HIS A 78 2.40 -8.67 -53.06
N LEU A 79 3.35 -9.10 -52.20
CA LEU A 79 3.47 -10.49 -51.72
C LEU A 79 2.69 -10.74 -50.44
N LEU A 80 2.16 -9.69 -49.81
CA LEU A 80 1.32 -9.82 -48.63
C LEU A 80 -0.03 -10.37 -49.09
N LYS A 81 -0.41 -11.56 -48.63
CA LYS A 81 -1.77 -12.07 -48.79
C LYS A 81 -2.73 -11.07 -48.16
N ASP A 82 -3.77 -10.70 -48.86
CA ASP A 82 -4.87 -9.86 -48.38
C ASP A 82 -5.48 -10.44 -47.10
N HIS A 83 -4.88 -10.15 -45.96
CA HIS A 83 -5.59 -10.18 -44.74
C HIS A 83 -6.36 -8.85 -44.65
N SER A 84 -7.61 -8.90 -45.19
CA SER A 84 -8.59 -7.86 -45.00
C SER A 84 -8.51 -7.29 -43.58
N SER A 85 -8.09 -6.06 -43.52
CA SER A 85 -8.48 -5.08 -42.53
C SER A 85 -8.51 -5.55 -41.05
N GLN A 86 -7.48 -6.24 -40.57
CA GLN A 86 -7.07 -5.95 -39.20
C GLN A 86 -6.21 -4.70 -39.30
N LYS A 87 -6.84 -3.53 -39.09
CA LYS A 87 -6.16 -2.37 -38.61
C LYS A 87 -5.25 -2.87 -37.47
N LEU A 88 -3.94 -3.06 -37.76
CA LEU A 88 -2.96 -2.85 -36.72
C LEU A 88 -3.27 -1.44 -36.23
N LYS A 89 -4.05 -1.38 -35.19
CA LYS A 89 -3.97 -0.27 -34.27
C LYS A 89 -2.52 -0.27 -33.85
N THR A 90 -1.68 0.48 -34.56
CA THR A 90 -0.55 1.14 -33.94
C THR A 90 -1.21 2.14 -32.99
N THR A 91 -1.78 1.60 -31.94
CA THR A 91 -1.90 2.32 -30.71
C THR A 91 -0.43 2.70 -30.47
N VAL A 92 -0.12 3.97 -30.67
CA VAL A 92 0.85 4.63 -29.82
C VAL A 92 0.30 4.29 -28.44
N THR A 93 0.76 3.21 -27.87
CA THR A 93 0.54 2.88 -26.49
C THR A 93 1.21 4.07 -25.79
N LEU A 94 0.39 5.06 -25.42
CA LEU A 94 0.78 5.93 -24.33
C LEU A 94 1.24 4.95 -23.28
N GLY A 95 2.57 4.88 -23.08
CA GLY A 95 3.16 3.82 -22.29
C GLY A 95 2.47 3.80 -20.94
N SER A 96 2.13 2.62 -20.48
CA SER A 96 1.40 2.43 -19.22
C SER A 96 2.20 3.01 -18.08
N THR A 97 1.72 4.11 -17.51
CA THR A 97 2.41 4.80 -16.41
C THR A 97 2.08 4.18 -15.06
N LEU A 98 2.81 4.54 -13.98
CA LEU A 98 2.49 4.10 -12.62
C LEU A 98 1.09 4.53 -12.17
N SER A 99 0.62 5.71 -12.56
CA SER A 99 -0.75 6.16 -12.24
C SER A 99 -1.78 5.32 -12.98
N HIS A 100 -1.58 5.03 -14.25
CA HIS A 100 -2.45 4.15 -15.02
C HIS A 100 -2.48 2.73 -14.43
N ALA A 101 -1.32 2.16 -14.10
CA ALA A 101 -1.24 0.86 -13.44
C ALA A 101 -1.98 0.82 -12.10
N CYS A 102 -1.94 1.93 -11.34
CA CYS A 102 -2.69 2.08 -10.08
C CYS A 102 -4.19 2.01 -10.35
N ASP A 103 -4.69 2.66 -11.38
CA ASP A 103 -6.11 2.67 -11.71
C ASP A 103 -6.58 1.30 -12.21
N VAL A 104 -5.79 0.62 -13.05
CA VAL A 104 -6.03 -0.78 -13.44
C VAL A 104 -6.10 -1.68 -12.21
N TYR A 105 -5.14 -1.57 -11.29
CA TYR A 105 -5.10 -2.36 -10.06
C TYR A 105 -6.32 -2.11 -9.17
N LYS A 106 -6.71 -0.87 -8.96
CA LYS A 106 -7.89 -0.49 -8.17
C LYS A 106 -9.18 -1.01 -8.80
N ARG A 107 -9.31 -0.91 -10.13
CA ARG A 107 -10.47 -1.41 -10.87
C ARG A 107 -10.64 -2.93 -10.72
N ILE A 108 -9.56 -3.69 -10.82
CA ILE A 108 -9.61 -5.17 -10.83
C ILE A 108 -9.61 -5.75 -9.42
N LYS A 109 -8.71 -5.29 -8.55
CA LYS A 109 -8.53 -5.83 -7.19
C LYS A 109 -9.33 -5.08 -6.11
N GLY A 110 -9.90 -3.94 -6.45
CA GLY A 110 -10.65 -3.10 -5.49
C GLY A 110 -12.08 -3.57 -5.24
N LYS A 111 -12.65 -4.42 -6.12
CA LYS A 111 -14.03 -4.92 -5.96
C LYS A 111 -14.19 -5.64 -4.61
N GLY A 112 -15.11 -5.15 -3.77
CA GLY A 112 -15.35 -5.68 -2.42
C GLY A 112 -14.29 -5.33 -1.38
N ARG A 113 -13.34 -4.43 -1.68
CA ARG A 113 -12.32 -3.97 -0.73
C ARG A 113 -12.76 -2.72 0.02
N GLY A 114 -12.35 -2.62 1.29
CA GLY A 114 -12.62 -1.44 2.11
C GLY A 114 -11.70 -0.25 1.77
N LYS A 115 -12.06 0.94 2.27
CA LYS A 115 -11.36 2.23 2.06
C LYS A 115 -9.84 2.14 2.26
N LEU A 116 -9.36 1.36 3.24
CA LEU A 116 -7.94 1.22 3.55
C LEU A 116 -7.13 0.60 2.40
N PHE A 117 -7.73 -0.27 1.59
CA PHE A 117 -7.07 -0.84 0.41
C PHE A 117 -6.69 0.28 -0.57
N PHE A 118 -7.64 1.14 -0.91
CA PHE A 118 -7.41 2.26 -1.83
C PHE A 118 -6.39 3.24 -1.26
N THR A 119 -6.56 3.68 -0.01
CA THR A 119 -5.63 4.61 0.66
C THR A 119 -4.18 4.08 0.70
N HIS A 120 -3.99 2.79 0.96
CA HIS A 120 -2.65 2.20 0.98
C HIS A 120 -2.06 2.08 -0.43
N THR A 121 -2.87 1.74 -1.43
CA THR A 121 -2.44 1.64 -2.83
C THR A 121 -2.05 3.03 -3.35
N ASP A 122 -2.92 4.02 -3.18
CA ASP A 122 -2.66 5.40 -3.63
C ASP A 122 -1.41 5.99 -2.96
N ARG A 123 -1.22 5.75 -1.67
CA ARG A 123 -0.02 6.20 -0.94
C ARG A 123 1.24 5.56 -1.48
N ALA A 124 1.25 4.24 -1.68
CA ALA A 124 2.44 3.52 -2.13
C ALA A 124 2.85 3.94 -3.55
N VAL A 125 1.88 4.03 -4.46
CA VAL A 125 2.12 4.50 -5.83
C VAL A 125 2.47 5.99 -5.85
N GLY A 126 1.79 6.82 -5.05
CA GLY A 126 2.11 8.23 -4.90
C GLY A 126 3.54 8.46 -4.42
N TYR A 127 4.05 7.65 -3.50
CA TYR A 127 5.46 7.69 -3.09
C TYR A 127 6.41 7.29 -4.22
N ALA A 128 6.07 6.27 -5.01
CA ALA A 128 6.87 5.88 -6.16
C ALA A 128 6.93 6.99 -7.22
N ILE A 129 5.79 7.60 -7.54
CA ILE A 129 5.70 8.73 -8.46
C ILE A 129 6.48 9.96 -7.93
N GLN A 130 6.39 10.25 -6.64
CA GLN A 130 7.12 11.36 -6.01
C GLN A 130 8.65 11.16 -6.09
N CYS A 131 9.10 9.93 -5.95
CA CYS A 131 10.52 9.58 -6.00
C CYS A 131 11.05 9.48 -7.45
N LEU A 132 10.33 8.77 -8.31
CA LEU A 132 10.82 8.32 -9.62
C LEU A 132 10.21 9.09 -10.80
N GLY A 133 9.13 9.83 -10.59
CA GLY A 133 8.30 10.38 -11.67
C GLY A 133 7.22 9.41 -12.12
N ASN A 134 6.28 9.91 -12.93
CA ASN A 134 5.19 9.11 -13.51
C ASN A 134 5.52 8.80 -14.98
N GLU A 135 6.53 7.98 -15.18
CA GLU A 135 6.99 7.57 -16.51
C GLU A 135 6.33 6.27 -16.97
N ASP A 136 6.59 5.88 -18.20
CA ASP A 136 6.23 4.57 -18.73
C ASP A 136 6.83 3.43 -17.89
N LEU A 137 6.08 2.35 -17.65
CA LEU A 137 6.55 1.20 -16.88
C LEU A 137 7.80 0.55 -17.45
N GLY A 138 7.95 0.52 -18.79
CA GLY A 138 9.13 0.04 -19.46
C GLY A 138 10.37 0.93 -19.27
N GLY A 139 10.16 2.15 -18.78
CA GLY A 139 11.22 3.09 -18.49
C GLY A 139 11.90 2.88 -17.12
N TYR A 140 11.28 2.18 -16.19
CA TYR A 140 11.89 1.92 -14.88
C TYR A 140 12.84 0.73 -14.94
N THR A 141 13.90 0.79 -14.13
CA THR A 141 14.91 -0.26 -13.97
C THR A 141 14.98 -0.76 -12.54
N THR A 142 15.73 -1.83 -12.30
CA THR A 142 16.00 -2.32 -10.94
C THR A 142 16.78 -1.31 -10.11
N ILE A 143 17.55 -0.41 -10.73
CA ILE A 143 18.26 0.68 -10.04
C ILE A 143 17.22 1.66 -9.48
N ASP A 144 16.23 2.06 -10.28
CA ASP A 144 15.15 2.95 -9.82
C ASP A 144 14.36 2.34 -8.66
N ALA A 145 14.11 1.03 -8.70
CA ALA A 145 13.47 0.34 -7.60
C ALA A 145 14.32 0.33 -6.31
N GLY A 146 15.65 0.27 -6.44
CA GLY A 146 16.59 0.47 -5.35
C GLY A 146 16.58 1.91 -4.81
N GLU A 147 16.59 2.91 -5.68
CA GLU A 147 16.46 4.32 -5.30
C GLU A 147 15.16 4.59 -4.55
N PHE A 148 14.06 4.02 -5.00
CA PHE A 148 12.76 4.15 -4.30
C PHE A 148 12.81 3.56 -2.90
N ARG A 149 13.44 2.39 -2.71
CA ARG A 149 13.67 1.81 -1.38
C ARG A 149 14.45 2.78 -0.48
N ASP A 150 15.58 3.31 -0.98
CA ASP A 150 16.46 4.17 -0.20
C ASP A 150 15.79 5.51 0.13
N TRP A 151 15.01 6.04 -0.81
CA TRP A 151 14.19 7.23 -0.58
C TRP A 151 13.12 7.02 0.50
N LEU A 152 12.49 5.84 0.55
CA LEU A 152 11.53 5.50 1.62
C LEU A 152 12.23 5.44 3.00
N PHE A 153 13.45 4.90 3.08
CA PHE A 153 14.24 4.93 4.30
C PHE A 153 14.65 6.35 4.69
N ALA A 154 15.08 7.17 3.74
CA ALA A 154 15.43 8.57 3.96
C ALA A 154 14.25 9.42 4.47
N LYS A 155 13.01 9.04 4.13
CA LYS A 155 11.78 9.60 4.73
C LYS A 155 11.53 9.15 6.18
N GLY A 156 12.38 8.32 6.77
CA GLY A 156 12.24 7.81 8.13
C GLY A 156 11.25 6.64 8.26
N LEU A 157 10.83 5.99 7.17
CA LEU A 157 9.94 4.84 7.25
C LEU A 157 10.69 3.61 7.79
N LYS A 158 10.03 2.91 8.74
CA LYS A 158 10.56 1.63 9.24
C LYS A 158 10.56 0.57 8.13
N ARG A 159 11.47 -0.41 8.23
CA ARG A 159 11.62 -1.53 7.30
C ARG A 159 10.29 -2.19 6.91
N SER A 160 9.42 -2.45 7.89
CA SER A 160 8.10 -3.06 7.63
C SER A 160 7.19 -2.20 6.74
N SER A 161 7.28 -0.86 6.87
CA SER A 161 6.56 0.09 6.02
C SER A 161 7.18 0.18 4.63
N VAL A 162 8.50 0.19 4.53
CA VAL A 162 9.23 0.15 3.24
C VAL A 162 8.86 -1.12 2.48
N SER A 163 8.94 -2.29 3.13
CA SER A 163 8.57 -3.58 2.54
C SER A 163 7.12 -3.60 2.03
N ARG A 164 6.19 -3.03 2.82
CA ARG A 164 4.78 -2.95 2.42
C ARG A 164 4.60 -2.07 1.17
N ASN A 165 5.21 -0.89 1.13
CA ASN A 165 5.10 0.01 -0.04
C ASN A 165 5.67 -0.65 -1.30
N LEU A 166 6.85 -1.26 -1.22
CA LEU A 166 7.45 -2.00 -2.34
C LEU A 166 6.58 -3.18 -2.79
N THR A 167 5.98 -3.92 -1.84
CA THR A 167 5.08 -5.04 -2.17
C THR A 167 3.82 -4.56 -2.92
N ILE A 168 3.26 -3.41 -2.53
CA ILE A 168 2.10 -2.83 -3.22
C ILE A 168 2.49 -2.38 -4.62
N VAL A 169 3.57 -1.62 -4.79
CA VAL A 169 4.03 -1.14 -6.11
C VAL A 169 4.35 -2.33 -7.01
N LYS A 170 5.05 -3.35 -6.51
CA LYS A 170 5.29 -4.61 -7.24
C LYS A 170 3.98 -5.25 -7.71
N ALA A 171 2.96 -5.34 -6.85
CA ALA A 171 1.68 -5.96 -7.19
C ALA A 171 0.91 -5.14 -8.23
N VAL A 172 0.94 -3.81 -8.13
CA VAL A 172 0.34 -2.87 -9.08
C VAL A 172 0.96 -3.04 -10.48
N VAL A 173 2.29 -3.01 -10.55
CA VAL A 173 3.04 -3.13 -11.81
C VAL A 173 2.86 -4.52 -12.42
N ASN A 174 2.93 -5.61 -11.61
CA ASN A 174 2.71 -6.97 -12.12
C ASN A 174 1.34 -7.13 -12.75
N LEU A 175 0.28 -6.62 -12.09
CA LEU A 175 -1.06 -6.75 -12.63
C LEU A 175 -1.22 -5.98 -13.95
N CYS A 176 -0.69 -4.78 -14.04
CA CYS A 176 -0.73 -3.98 -15.26
C CYS A 176 0.01 -4.69 -16.42
N ILE A 177 1.20 -5.23 -16.15
CA ILE A 177 1.96 -6.01 -17.13
C ILE A 177 1.14 -7.20 -17.66
N GLN A 178 0.45 -7.92 -16.75
CA GLN A 178 -0.39 -9.08 -17.14
C GLN A 178 -1.63 -8.68 -17.92
N GLU A 179 -2.36 -7.65 -17.47
CA GLU A 179 -3.61 -7.22 -18.09
C GLU A 179 -3.43 -6.58 -19.46
N GLU A 180 -2.31 -5.90 -19.65
CA GLU A 180 -2.02 -5.19 -20.90
C GLU A 180 -1.03 -5.95 -21.81
N GLY A 181 -0.60 -7.15 -21.40
CA GLY A 181 0.30 -7.98 -22.19
C GLY A 181 1.65 -7.32 -22.48
N LEU A 182 2.16 -6.52 -21.52
CA LEU A 182 3.40 -5.79 -21.72
C LEU A 182 4.60 -6.75 -21.69
N GLY A 183 5.43 -6.75 -22.73
CA GLY A 183 6.63 -7.58 -22.83
C GLY A 183 7.80 -7.13 -21.96
N ILE A 184 7.55 -6.60 -20.75
CA ILE A 184 8.55 -6.05 -19.83
C ILE A 184 8.63 -6.86 -18.53
N ASN A 185 9.82 -6.87 -17.93
CA ASN A 185 10.00 -7.41 -16.58
C ASN A 185 9.68 -6.35 -15.52
N ASN A 186 9.03 -6.76 -14.42
CA ASN A 186 8.75 -5.85 -13.32
C ASN A 186 10.04 -5.48 -12.58
N PRO A 187 10.49 -4.21 -12.61
CA PRO A 187 11.71 -3.76 -11.95
C PRO A 187 11.64 -3.84 -10.42
N PHE A 188 10.42 -3.81 -9.85
CA PHE A 188 10.19 -3.90 -8.41
C PHE A 188 10.09 -5.35 -7.90
N ALA A 189 10.30 -6.37 -8.77
CA ALA A 189 10.08 -7.77 -8.42
C ALA A 189 11.03 -8.28 -7.34
N LYS A 190 12.31 -7.88 -7.40
CA LYS A 190 13.40 -8.42 -6.57
C LYS A 190 14.22 -7.30 -5.92
N VAL A 191 13.56 -6.42 -5.16
CA VAL A 191 14.26 -5.36 -4.42
C VAL A 191 14.74 -5.91 -3.08
N TYR A 192 16.06 -5.89 -2.87
CA TYR A 192 16.64 -6.26 -1.56
C TYR A 192 16.30 -5.19 -0.52
N ILE A 193 15.81 -5.62 0.64
CA ILE A 193 15.52 -4.75 1.79
C ILE A 193 16.43 -5.20 2.93
N PRO A 194 17.36 -4.34 3.41
CA PRO A 194 18.25 -4.67 4.51
C PRO A 194 17.49 -5.21 5.72
N SER A 195 18.06 -6.22 6.41
CA SER A 195 17.53 -6.68 7.68
C SER A 195 17.70 -5.58 8.73
N ASP A 196 16.66 -5.35 9.52
CA ASP A 196 16.71 -4.44 10.65
C ASP A 196 17.15 -5.27 11.86
N GLU A 197 18.37 -5.06 12.34
CA GLU A 197 18.89 -5.74 13.54
C GLU A 197 18.10 -5.34 14.79
N ASN A 198 17.47 -4.16 14.76
CA ASN A 198 16.62 -3.62 15.82
C ASN A 198 15.13 -3.99 15.63
N HIS A 199 14.83 -5.25 15.32
CA HIS A 199 13.45 -5.70 15.32
C HIS A 199 12.90 -5.56 16.75
N THR A 200 12.13 -4.51 17.01
CA THR A 200 11.38 -4.38 18.27
C THR A 200 10.43 -5.57 18.35
N LYS A 201 10.87 -6.65 19.02
CA LYS A 201 9.99 -7.79 19.31
C LYS A 201 8.81 -7.22 20.09
N ARG A 202 7.60 -7.50 19.64
CA ARG A 202 6.41 -7.12 20.39
C ARG A 202 6.43 -7.91 21.69
N HIS A 203 6.45 -7.19 22.82
CA HIS A 203 6.45 -7.82 24.12
C HIS A 203 5.03 -8.34 24.44
N SER A 204 4.94 -9.64 24.78
CA SER A 204 3.77 -10.20 25.42
C SER A 204 3.73 -9.68 26.87
N LEU A 205 2.55 -9.41 27.41
CA LEU A 205 2.42 -9.11 28.82
C LEU A 205 2.78 -10.33 29.68
N THR A 206 3.48 -10.11 30.78
CA THR A 206 3.71 -11.16 31.78
C THR A 206 2.41 -11.50 32.53
N ILE A 207 2.38 -12.62 33.25
CA ILE A 207 1.20 -13.02 34.06
C ILE A 207 0.90 -11.94 35.10
N ASP A 208 1.90 -11.41 35.76
CA ASP A 208 1.72 -10.40 36.81
C ASP A 208 1.22 -9.07 36.22
N GLN A 209 1.68 -8.70 35.02
CA GLN A 209 1.16 -7.54 34.30
C GLN A 209 -0.31 -7.71 33.90
N ILE A 210 -0.73 -8.92 33.52
CA ILE A 210 -2.14 -9.23 33.23
C ILE A 210 -2.98 -9.17 34.50
N LYS A 211 -2.51 -9.77 35.61
CA LYS A 211 -3.20 -9.69 36.91
C LYS A 211 -3.36 -8.24 37.38
N LEU A 212 -2.30 -7.43 37.28
CA LEU A 212 -2.37 -6.02 37.63
C LEU A 212 -3.37 -5.27 36.75
N LEU A 213 -3.36 -5.51 35.43
CA LEU A 213 -4.31 -4.92 34.51
C LEU A 213 -5.76 -5.29 34.88
N GLN A 214 -6.04 -6.56 35.14
CA GLN A 214 -7.36 -7.05 35.52
C GLN A 214 -7.83 -6.47 36.86
N GLN A 215 -6.92 -6.32 37.83
CA GLN A 215 -7.21 -5.63 39.11
C GLN A 215 -7.60 -4.17 38.85
N ARG A 216 -6.85 -3.45 38.01
CA ARG A 216 -7.16 -2.07 37.64
C ARG A 216 -8.47 -1.95 36.88
N CYS A 217 -8.81 -2.94 36.02
CA CYS A 217 -10.11 -2.99 35.36
C CYS A 217 -11.26 -3.03 36.38
N ARG A 218 -11.17 -3.90 37.38
CA ARG A 218 -12.19 -4.03 38.44
C ARG A 218 -12.32 -2.78 39.31
N GLN A 219 -11.19 -2.08 39.58
CA GLN A 219 -11.18 -0.84 40.38
C GLN A 219 -11.91 0.32 39.68
N GLN A 220 -11.77 0.43 38.36
CA GLN A 220 -12.35 1.55 37.60
C GLN A 220 -13.76 1.24 37.08
N ASP A 221 -14.06 -0.02 36.82
CA ASP A 221 -15.35 -0.59 36.48
C ASP A 221 -16.19 0.22 35.49
N ASP A 222 -15.60 0.48 34.30
CA ASP A 222 -16.24 1.17 33.20
C ASP A 222 -16.10 0.43 31.86
N SER A 223 -16.80 0.89 30.84
CA SER A 223 -16.87 0.26 29.52
C SER A 223 -15.50 0.02 28.87
N LEU A 224 -14.54 0.95 29.02
CA LEU A 224 -13.20 0.79 28.44
C LEU A 224 -12.42 -0.32 29.20
N ARG A 225 -12.60 -0.46 30.51
CA ARG A 225 -11.95 -1.47 31.33
C ARG A 225 -12.57 -2.84 31.14
N TRP A 226 -13.89 -2.90 30.94
CA TRP A 226 -14.57 -4.15 30.55
C TRP A 226 -14.03 -4.69 29.23
N LEU A 227 -13.77 -3.78 28.24
CA LEU A 227 -13.13 -4.17 26.98
C LEU A 227 -11.72 -4.75 27.19
N ALA A 228 -10.91 -4.13 28.05
CA ALA A 228 -9.56 -4.62 28.37
C ALA A 228 -9.61 -5.98 29.08
N ALA A 229 -10.48 -6.13 30.08
CA ALA A 229 -10.69 -7.38 30.82
C ALA A 229 -11.17 -8.51 29.90
N LEU A 230 -12.12 -8.23 29.02
CA LEU A 230 -12.62 -9.19 28.03
C LEU A 230 -11.49 -9.72 27.13
N ILE A 231 -10.65 -8.83 26.61
CA ILE A 231 -9.55 -9.22 25.72
C ILE A 231 -8.44 -9.96 26.48
N SER A 232 -8.22 -9.65 27.77
CA SER A 232 -7.12 -10.21 28.57
C SER A 232 -7.20 -11.71 28.74
N ASP A 233 -8.41 -12.29 28.86
CA ASP A 233 -8.63 -13.72 29.04
C ASP A 233 -9.11 -14.44 27.76
N THR A 234 -9.75 -13.72 26.82
CA THR A 234 -10.22 -14.34 25.57
C THR A 234 -9.18 -14.35 24.45
N GLY A 235 -8.21 -13.45 24.50
CA GLY A 235 -7.22 -13.28 23.42
C GLY A 235 -7.81 -12.91 22.06
N MET A 236 -9.07 -12.46 21.99
CA MET A 236 -9.71 -12.02 20.73
C MET A 236 -9.04 -10.76 20.17
N ARG A 237 -9.23 -10.49 18.88
CA ARG A 237 -8.73 -9.24 18.29
C ARG A 237 -9.53 -8.07 18.81
N LEU A 238 -8.86 -6.93 19.03
CA LEU A 238 -9.53 -5.71 19.49
C LEU A 238 -10.71 -5.33 18.59
N ALA A 239 -10.57 -5.43 17.27
CA ALA A 239 -11.66 -5.15 16.34
C ALA A 239 -12.82 -6.16 16.42
N GLU A 240 -12.56 -7.40 16.84
CA GLU A 240 -13.58 -8.41 17.14
C GLU A 240 -14.32 -8.04 18.42
N ALA A 241 -13.58 -7.68 19.47
CA ALA A 241 -14.15 -7.32 20.77
C ALA A 241 -15.00 -6.04 20.71
N VAL A 242 -14.49 -4.97 20.11
CA VAL A 242 -15.26 -3.69 19.98
C VAL A 242 -16.54 -3.85 19.18
N GLY A 243 -16.57 -4.77 18.20
CA GLY A 243 -17.74 -5.01 17.36
C GLY A 243 -18.71 -6.04 17.88
N LEU A 244 -18.62 -6.47 19.14
CA LEU A 244 -19.53 -7.46 19.72
C LEU A 244 -20.96 -6.91 19.81
N SER A 245 -21.91 -7.75 19.37
CA SER A 245 -23.33 -7.59 19.63
C SER A 245 -23.70 -8.22 20.99
N LYS A 246 -24.80 -7.79 21.58
CA LYS A 246 -25.35 -8.43 22.76
C LYS A 246 -25.67 -9.91 22.50
N ASP A 247 -26.13 -10.24 21.31
CA ASP A 247 -26.46 -11.62 20.88
C ASP A 247 -25.22 -12.54 20.76
N ASP A 248 -24.01 -11.97 20.78
CA ASP A 248 -22.77 -12.76 20.77
C ASP A 248 -22.43 -13.33 22.15
N LEU A 249 -23.03 -12.79 23.26
CA LEU A 249 -22.80 -13.24 24.63
C LEU A 249 -23.81 -14.28 25.07
N ASN A 250 -23.33 -15.43 25.53
CA ASN A 250 -24.10 -16.51 26.10
C ASN A 250 -23.63 -16.73 27.56
N ILE A 251 -24.10 -15.89 28.51
CA ILE A 251 -23.59 -15.89 29.89
C ILE A 251 -24.38 -16.84 30.77
N THR A 252 -25.62 -17.18 30.38
CA THR A 252 -26.54 -18.03 31.14
C THR A 252 -26.42 -19.52 30.80
N ASP A 253 -25.64 -19.84 29.78
CA ASP A 253 -25.39 -21.23 29.40
C ASP A 253 -24.55 -21.94 30.46
N GLU A 254 -24.57 -23.26 30.47
CA GLU A 254 -23.78 -24.11 31.37
C GLU A 254 -22.27 -23.73 31.34
N VAL A 255 -21.76 -23.44 30.17
CA VAL A 255 -20.43 -22.85 29.97
C VAL A 255 -20.58 -21.46 29.34
N PRO A 256 -20.44 -20.38 30.14
CA PRO A 256 -20.50 -19.03 29.59
C PRO A 256 -19.48 -18.82 28.47
N HIS A 257 -19.94 -18.27 27.33
CA HIS A 257 -19.09 -18.13 26.17
C HIS A 257 -19.50 -16.93 25.30
N VAL A 258 -18.59 -16.50 24.42
CA VAL A 258 -18.82 -15.51 23.37
C VAL A 258 -18.63 -16.15 21.99
N VAL A 259 -19.55 -15.90 21.08
CA VAL A 259 -19.48 -16.36 19.69
C VAL A 259 -19.10 -15.16 18.80
N ILE A 260 -18.00 -15.28 18.07
CA ILE A 260 -17.55 -14.18 17.18
C ILE A 260 -18.20 -14.37 15.81
N ARG A 261 -19.40 -13.84 15.62
CA ARG A 261 -20.15 -13.90 14.36
C ARG A 261 -19.69 -12.83 13.37
N LYS A 262 -19.92 -13.07 12.08
CA LYS A 262 -19.68 -12.08 11.03
C LYS A 262 -20.89 -11.14 10.94
N TYR A 263 -20.61 -9.83 11.02
CA TYR A 263 -21.62 -8.79 10.82
C TYR A 263 -21.16 -7.77 9.76
N PRO A 264 -22.07 -6.97 9.18
CA PRO A 264 -21.70 -5.91 8.25
C PRO A 264 -20.64 -4.94 8.81
N TRP A 265 -20.79 -4.55 10.08
CA TRP A 265 -19.83 -3.67 10.78
C TRP A 265 -18.57 -4.40 11.29
N ARG A 266 -18.57 -5.73 11.34
CA ARG A 266 -17.47 -6.56 11.85
C ARG A 266 -17.10 -7.67 10.86
N PRO A 267 -16.37 -7.35 9.77
CA PRO A 267 -15.85 -8.37 8.88
C PRO A 267 -14.78 -9.21 9.59
N LEU A 268 -14.87 -10.53 9.50
CA LEU A 268 -13.87 -11.44 10.05
C LEU A 268 -12.69 -11.58 9.09
N LYS A 269 -11.47 -11.61 9.62
CA LYS A 269 -10.24 -11.77 8.83
C LYS A 269 -10.13 -13.14 8.16
N THR A 270 -10.73 -14.17 8.77
CA THR A 270 -10.78 -15.56 8.26
C THR A 270 -12.24 -16.01 8.23
N SER A 271 -12.71 -16.38 7.04
CA SER A 271 -14.12 -16.71 6.80
C SER A 271 -14.52 -18.13 7.22
N ARG A 272 -13.63 -18.91 7.85
CA ARG A 272 -13.83 -20.37 8.01
C ARG A 272 -14.55 -20.85 9.26
N SER A 273 -14.69 -20.05 10.30
CA SER A 273 -15.50 -20.43 11.47
C SER A 273 -15.82 -19.23 12.34
N GLU A 274 -16.98 -19.23 12.93
CA GLU A 274 -17.35 -18.33 14.02
C GLU A 274 -16.78 -18.93 15.30
N PRO A 275 -15.62 -18.47 15.81
CA PRO A 275 -15.03 -19.06 16.99
C PRO A 275 -15.87 -18.81 18.22
N THR A 276 -16.16 -19.86 18.96
CA THR A 276 -16.73 -19.81 20.30
C THR A 276 -15.59 -19.78 21.30
N ILE A 277 -15.58 -18.80 22.19
CA ILE A 277 -14.54 -18.61 23.20
C ILE A 277 -15.17 -18.65 24.58
N PRO A 278 -14.75 -19.54 25.49
CA PRO A 278 -15.28 -19.59 26.84
C PRO A 278 -14.92 -18.32 27.61
N LEU A 279 -15.84 -17.85 28.41
CA LEU A 279 -15.69 -16.67 29.27
C LEU A 279 -15.29 -17.15 30.67
N VAL A 280 -14.10 -16.76 31.10
CA VAL A 280 -13.56 -17.09 32.43
C VAL A 280 -12.99 -15.85 33.09
N GLY A 281 -12.78 -15.88 34.40
CA GLY A 281 -12.04 -14.88 35.17
C GLY A 281 -12.53 -13.43 34.95
N ALA A 282 -11.65 -12.57 34.46
CA ALA A 282 -11.95 -11.17 34.21
C ALA A 282 -12.86 -10.95 33.00
N ALA A 283 -12.77 -11.85 31.98
CA ALA A 283 -13.64 -11.79 30.82
C ALA A 283 -15.10 -12.10 31.19
N LEU A 284 -15.34 -13.10 32.04
CA LEU A 284 -16.67 -13.42 32.52
C LEU A 284 -17.26 -12.25 33.33
N TRP A 285 -16.51 -11.71 34.27
CA TRP A 285 -16.90 -10.52 35.03
C TRP A 285 -17.28 -9.34 34.11
N ALA A 286 -16.42 -9.03 33.12
CA ALA A 286 -16.68 -7.95 32.17
C ALA A 286 -17.93 -8.19 31.34
N SER A 287 -18.17 -9.45 30.92
CA SER A 287 -19.34 -9.83 30.14
C SER A 287 -20.66 -9.68 30.95
N GLN A 288 -20.60 -10.02 32.23
CA GLN A 288 -21.75 -9.78 33.16
C GLN A 288 -22.05 -8.29 33.27
N ARG A 289 -21.02 -7.45 33.53
CA ARG A 289 -21.17 -5.98 33.57
C ARG A 289 -21.76 -5.41 32.27
N LEU A 290 -21.27 -5.88 31.12
CA LEU A 290 -21.77 -5.45 29.80
C LEU A 290 -23.26 -5.88 29.63
N SER A 291 -23.61 -7.09 30.00
CA SER A 291 -24.98 -7.58 29.91
C SER A 291 -25.96 -6.77 30.77
N ASP A 292 -25.56 -6.41 32.00
CA ASP A 292 -26.38 -5.67 32.94
C ASP A 292 -26.54 -4.19 32.58
N THR A 293 -25.51 -3.61 31.96
CA THR A 293 -25.44 -2.14 31.75
C THR A 293 -25.90 -1.73 30.37
N VAL A 294 -25.65 -2.56 29.33
CA VAL A 294 -25.92 -2.21 27.94
C VAL A 294 -27.33 -2.62 27.53
N SER A 295 -28.17 -1.64 27.21
CA SER A 295 -29.55 -1.87 26.74
C SER A 295 -29.66 -2.03 25.21
N GLY A 296 -28.66 -1.56 24.45
CA GLY A 296 -28.65 -1.59 22.97
C GLY A 296 -28.05 -2.85 22.39
N GLN A 297 -28.03 -2.90 21.04
CA GLN A 297 -27.46 -4.02 20.28
C GLN A 297 -25.96 -4.19 20.48
N PHE A 298 -25.18 -3.06 20.51
CA PHE A 298 -23.72 -3.09 20.57
C PHE A 298 -23.22 -3.03 22.00
N LEU A 299 -22.27 -3.91 22.36
CA LEU A 299 -21.66 -3.89 23.70
C LEU A 299 -20.77 -2.66 23.93
N PHE A 300 -20.22 -2.09 22.84
CA PHE A 300 -19.36 -0.90 22.88
C PHE A 300 -19.84 0.15 21.86
N PRO A 301 -21.02 0.77 22.08
CA PRO A 301 -21.67 1.64 21.11
C PRO A 301 -20.81 2.86 20.72
N GLN A 302 -19.91 3.32 21.58
CA GLN A 302 -18.99 4.42 21.31
C GLN A 302 -17.95 4.10 20.21
N TYR A 303 -17.81 2.84 19.81
CA TYR A 303 -16.85 2.38 18.81
C TYR A 303 -17.51 1.72 17.60
N VAL A 304 -18.83 1.68 17.51
CA VAL A 304 -19.56 1.05 16.41
C VAL A 304 -20.64 2.02 15.90
N ASP A 305 -20.64 2.27 14.60
CA ASP A 305 -21.62 3.14 13.92
C ASP A 305 -22.70 2.35 13.15
N GLY A 306 -22.74 1.02 13.30
CA GLY A 306 -23.64 0.13 12.55
C GLY A 306 -23.13 -0.28 11.16
N ILE A 307 -22.12 0.40 10.62
CA ILE A 307 -21.50 0.13 9.32
C ILE A 307 -20.07 -0.37 9.50
N SER A 308 -19.35 0.17 10.48
CA SER A 308 -17.94 -0.12 10.74
C SER A 308 -17.61 -0.08 12.25
N THR A 309 -16.41 -0.57 12.59
CA THR A 309 -15.87 -0.49 13.95
C THR A 309 -14.66 0.44 13.99
N ASN A 310 -14.56 1.31 15.01
CA ASN A 310 -13.41 2.18 15.26
C ASN A 310 -12.47 1.58 16.32
N ALA A 311 -11.89 0.42 16.00
CA ALA A 311 -10.92 -0.24 16.88
C ALA A 311 -9.65 0.60 17.13
N ASN A 312 -9.30 1.53 16.24
CA ASN A 312 -8.14 2.41 16.42
C ASN A 312 -8.35 3.39 17.57
N SER A 313 -9.55 3.96 17.72
CA SER A 313 -9.89 4.83 18.85
C SER A 313 -9.83 4.06 20.17
N ALA A 314 -10.41 2.87 20.22
CA ALA A 314 -10.32 1.99 21.39
C ALA A 314 -8.87 1.62 21.73
N SER A 315 -8.06 1.30 20.72
CA SER A 315 -6.63 1.01 20.91
C SER A 315 -5.87 2.20 21.49
N ALA A 316 -6.13 3.41 20.99
CA ALA A 316 -5.48 4.62 21.48
C ALA A 316 -5.84 4.88 22.96
N ALA A 317 -7.13 4.78 23.31
CA ALA A 317 -7.60 4.97 24.69
C ALA A 317 -7.02 3.93 25.64
N LEU A 318 -7.08 2.64 25.30
CA LEU A 318 -6.52 1.56 26.10
C LEU A 318 -5.00 1.70 26.27
N ASN A 319 -4.25 1.96 25.21
CA ASN A 319 -2.80 2.12 25.31
C ASN A 319 -2.41 3.36 26.13
N LYS A 320 -3.17 4.46 26.03
CA LYS A 320 -2.96 5.64 26.87
C LYS A 320 -3.14 5.30 28.35
N TRP A 321 -4.20 4.57 28.68
CA TRP A 321 -4.49 4.14 30.05
C TRP A 321 -3.45 3.14 30.55
N MET A 322 -3.10 2.10 29.80
CA MET A 322 -2.12 1.08 30.20
C MET A 322 -0.74 1.68 30.52
N LYS A 323 -0.31 2.72 29.80
CA LYS A 323 0.96 3.41 30.03
C LYS A 323 1.04 4.14 31.39
N THR A 324 -0.07 4.29 32.10
CA THR A 324 -0.05 4.91 33.44
C THR A 324 0.47 3.96 34.55
N PHE A 325 0.48 2.64 34.28
CA PHE A 325 0.87 1.63 35.27
C PHE A 325 1.64 0.43 34.69
N LEU A 326 1.77 0.32 33.37
CA LEU A 326 2.57 -0.70 32.69
C LEU A 326 3.72 -0.06 31.89
N PRO A 327 4.82 -0.80 31.65
CA PRO A 327 5.90 -0.35 30.77
C PRO A 327 5.41 0.10 29.40
N LYS A 328 6.12 1.07 28.79
CA LYS A 328 5.72 1.70 27.51
C LYS A 328 5.62 0.70 26.34
N GLU A 329 6.33 -0.40 26.42
CA GLU A 329 6.37 -1.49 25.45
C GLU A 329 5.11 -2.37 25.50
N CYS A 330 4.40 -2.34 26.63
CA CYS A 330 3.15 -3.06 26.82
C CYS A 330 2.03 -2.35 26.07
N VAL A 331 1.44 -3.04 25.09
CA VAL A 331 0.32 -2.54 24.30
C VAL A 331 -0.83 -3.56 24.25
N VAL A 332 -2.05 -3.11 23.99
CA VAL A 332 -3.25 -3.96 23.91
C VAL A 332 -3.03 -5.22 23.06
N HIS A 333 -2.32 -5.09 21.94
CA HIS A 333 -2.03 -6.24 21.08
C HIS A 333 -1.14 -7.31 21.76
N GLY A 334 -0.33 -6.92 22.74
CA GLY A 334 0.53 -7.84 23.52
C GLY A 334 -0.25 -8.81 24.41
N MET A 335 -1.48 -8.46 24.83
CA MET A 335 -2.34 -9.35 25.64
C MET A 335 -2.64 -10.67 24.90
N ARG A 336 -2.84 -10.61 23.59
CA ARG A 336 -3.23 -11.74 22.75
C ARG A 336 -2.16 -12.81 22.56
N TRP A 337 -0.88 -12.44 22.60
CA TRP A 337 0.21 -13.36 22.26
C TRP A 337 0.40 -14.46 23.30
N LYS A 338 0.05 -14.21 24.56
CA LYS A 338 0.23 -15.19 25.64
C LYS A 338 -0.77 -16.33 25.60
N MET A 339 -2.03 -16.03 25.23
CA MET A 339 -3.08 -17.06 25.13
C MET A 339 -2.85 -18.07 23.99
N ARG A 340 -1.98 -17.75 23.01
CA ARG A 340 -1.59 -18.68 21.91
C ARG A 340 -0.37 -19.53 22.20
N GLY A 341 0.45 -19.17 23.18
CA GLY A 341 1.68 -19.90 23.54
C GLY A 341 1.50 -20.91 24.67
N SER A 342 0.27 -21.09 25.20
CA SER A 342 -0.06 -21.99 26.29
C SER A 342 -0.86 -23.24 25.83
N GLN A 343 -0.86 -23.52 24.49
CA GLN A 343 -1.39 -24.76 23.93
C GLN A 343 -0.29 -25.64 23.44
#